data_53f860ff80c8394b9b65b89f869241a6
#
_entry.id   53f860ff80c8394b9b65b89f869241a6
#
_cell.length_a   1.000
_cell.length_b   1.000
_cell.length_c   1.000
_cell.angle_alpha   90.00
_cell.angle_beta   90.00
_cell.angle_gamma   90.00
#
_symmetry.space_group_name_H-M   'P 1'
#
loop_
_entity.id
_entity.type
_entity.pdbx_description
1 polymer ?
#
loop_
_entity_poly.entity_id
_entity_poly.type
_entity_poly.pdbx_seq_one_letter_code
_entity_poly.pdbx_strand_id
1 'polypeptide(L)'
;MDKLDVNKNLKKDISAEVFIFLGLFLGLFIYMANIMGGTNMVKTMMLTSFDLLMNVCFYLMAVAVLAGGLSAIFSEFGVIALVNKILSKLMGPIYDLPGASSLGVLSCFMSDNPAILTLARDDNFRMYFKKYQMPALTNLGTAFGMGLITVTSMMALPVEDSLKAAIVGLMGAVCGSIVSVRLMIRKTKKYYGTEEMVETNSVKAIPAGFRQVREG
;
A
#
# COMPACT_ATOMS: atom_id res chain seq x y z
N MET A 1 -26.58 -30.35 4.98
CA MET A 1 -25.71 -29.84 3.92
C MET A 1 -26.58 -29.00 3.02
N ASP A 2 -26.78 -27.75 3.40
CA ASP A 2 -27.51 -26.75 2.61
C ASP A 2 -26.71 -26.41 1.36
N LYS A 3 -27.30 -26.68 0.20
CA LYS A 3 -26.79 -26.14 -1.06
C LYS A 3 -26.98 -24.63 -0.99
N LEU A 4 -25.90 -23.93 -0.67
CA LEU A 4 -25.83 -22.49 -0.78
C LEU A 4 -26.35 -22.10 -2.16
N ASP A 5 -27.44 -21.34 -2.19
CA ASP A 5 -28.04 -20.73 -3.38
C ASP A 5 -27.00 -19.74 -3.99
N VAL A 6 -26.02 -20.28 -4.69
CA VAL A 6 -25.01 -19.52 -5.46
C VAL A 6 -25.68 -18.74 -6.60
N ASN A 7 -26.94 -19.03 -6.91
CA ASN A 7 -27.61 -18.48 -8.08
C ASN A 7 -28.36 -17.16 -7.85
N LYS A 8 -28.37 -16.62 -6.62
CA LYS A 8 -29.17 -15.44 -6.28
C LYS A 8 -28.47 -14.09 -6.53
N ASN A 9 -27.17 -14.10 -6.81
CA ASN A 9 -26.36 -12.89 -7.02
C ASN A 9 -25.61 -12.84 -8.37
N LEU A 10 -25.96 -13.69 -9.32
CA LEU A 10 -25.44 -13.56 -10.67
C LEU A 10 -26.13 -12.37 -11.34
N LYS A 11 -25.38 -11.27 -11.45
CA LYS A 11 -25.79 -10.10 -12.21
C LYS A 11 -26.04 -10.55 -13.65
N LYS A 12 -27.17 -10.19 -14.25
CA LYS A 12 -27.43 -10.51 -15.67
C LYS A 12 -26.27 -9.97 -16.50
N ASP A 13 -25.71 -10.79 -17.38
CA ASP A 13 -24.54 -10.43 -18.23
C ASP A 13 -24.81 -9.17 -19.07
N ILE A 14 -26.05 -8.93 -19.44
CA ILE A 14 -26.50 -7.71 -20.12
C ILE A 14 -27.54 -7.03 -19.25
N SER A 15 -27.15 -5.94 -18.60
CA SER A 15 -28.02 -5.08 -17.80
C SER A 15 -28.14 -3.69 -18.43
N ALA A 16 -29.11 -2.90 -17.98
CA ALA A 16 -29.26 -1.50 -18.42
C ALA A 16 -27.98 -0.66 -18.19
N GLU A 17 -27.17 -1.03 -17.20
CA GLU A 17 -25.89 -0.38 -16.90
C GLU A 17 -24.90 -0.46 -18.08
N VAL A 18 -24.91 -1.57 -18.84
CA VAL A 18 -24.04 -1.75 -20.02
C VAL A 18 -24.39 -0.72 -21.10
N PHE A 19 -25.68 -0.51 -21.36
CA PHE A 19 -26.13 0.46 -22.36
C PHE A 19 -25.87 1.91 -21.93
N ILE A 20 -26.06 2.20 -20.64
CA ILE A 20 -25.75 3.53 -20.08
C ILE A 20 -24.25 3.78 -20.18
N PHE A 21 -23.41 2.82 -19.76
CA PHE A 21 -21.95 2.94 -19.86
C PHE A 21 -21.51 3.12 -21.31
N LEU A 22 -22.01 2.28 -22.23
CA LEU A 22 -21.66 2.34 -23.64
C LEU A 22 -22.07 3.69 -24.26
N GLY A 23 -23.27 4.18 -23.92
CA GLY A 23 -23.76 5.49 -24.38
C GLY A 23 -22.88 6.65 -23.89
N LEU A 24 -22.50 6.66 -22.61
CA LEU A 24 -21.61 7.65 -22.04
C LEU A 24 -20.19 7.57 -22.64
N PHE A 25 -19.68 6.35 -22.77
CA PHE A 25 -18.35 6.12 -23.33
C PHE A 25 -18.25 6.56 -24.80
N LEU A 26 -19.16 6.08 -25.65
CA LEU A 26 -19.19 6.48 -27.05
C LEU A 26 -19.50 7.98 -27.20
N GLY A 27 -20.41 8.52 -26.40
CA GLY A 27 -20.74 9.94 -26.39
C GLY A 27 -19.52 10.81 -26.10
N LEU A 28 -18.70 10.41 -25.12
CA LEU A 28 -17.44 11.09 -24.81
C LEU A 28 -16.47 11.08 -26.00
N PHE A 29 -16.28 9.90 -26.63
CA PHE A 29 -15.37 9.78 -27.78
C PHE A 29 -15.86 10.55 -29.00
N ILE A 30 -17.16 10.53 -29.27
CA ILE A 30 -17.76 11.32 -30.36
C ILE A 30 -17.60 12.82 -30.08
N TYR A 31 -17.83 13.25 -28.86
CA TYR A 31 -17.63 14.65 -28.44
C TYR A 31 -16.17 15.10 -28.64
N MET A 32 -15.20 14.30 -28.18
CA MET A 32 -13.78 14.57 -28.38
C MET A 32 -13.40 14.61 -29.89
N ALA A 33 -13.91 13.64 -30.65
CA ALA A 33 -13.67 13.59 -32.11
C ALA A 33 -14.24 14.80 -32.86
N ASN A 34 -15.38 15.35 -32.41
CA ASN A 34 -15.94 16.57 -33.02
C ASN A 34 -15.12 17.81 -32.71
N ILE A 35 -14.49 17.90 -31.50
CA ILE A 35 -13.68 19.06 -31.12
C ILE A 35 -12.30 19.01 -31.81
N MET A 36 -11.64 17.85 -31.74
CA MET A 36 -10.23 17.72 -32.16
C MET A 36 -10.07 17.20 -33.58
N GLY A 37 -11.12 16.65 -34.17
CA GLY A 37 -11.05 15.82 -35.38
C GLY A 37 -10.64 14.39 -35.05
N GLY A 38 -11.34 13.40 -35.64
CA GLY A 38 -11.14 11.98 -35.32
C GLY A 38 -9.68 11.50 -35.49
N THR A 39 -9.03 11.90 -36.57
CA THR A 39 -7.63 11.55 -36.86
C THR A 39 -6.67 12.16 -35.83
N ASN A 40 -6.88 13.42 -35.44
CA ASN A 40 -6.04 14.10 -34.46
C ASN A 40 -6.25 13.50 -33.06
N MET A 41 -7.48 13.12 -32.70
CA MET A 41 -7.79 12.45 -31.46
C MET A 41 -6.99 11.15 -31.33
N VAL A 42 -7.06 10.27 -32.34
CA VAL A 42 -6.32 8.99 -32.33
C VAL A 42 -4.82 9.23 -32.28
N LYS A 43 -4.30 10.17 -33.09
CA LYS A 43 -2.88 10.53 -33.04
C LYS A 43 -2.44 11.02 -31.67
N THR A 44 -3.20 11.91 -31.06
CA THR A 44 -2.88 12.44 -29.73
C THR A 44 -2.91 11.32 -28.66
N MET A 45 -3.91 10.44 -28.70
CA MET A 45 -3.99 9.28 -27.79
C MET A 45 -2.76 8.38 -27.95
N MET A 46 -2.33 8.07 -29.16
CA MET A 46 -1.15 7.25 -29.44
C MET A 46 0.14 7.92 -28.93
N LEU A 47 0.34 9.21 -29.24
CA LEU A 47 1.52 9.96 -28.81
C LEU A 47 1.58 10.08 -27.29
N THR A 48 0.46 10.40 -26.64
CA THR A 48 0.39 10.48 -25.17
C THR A 48 0.65 9.12 -24.51
N SER A 49 0.07 8.04 -25.06
CA SER A 49 0.32 6.69 -24.57
C SER A 49 1.78 6.29 -24.70
N PHE A 50 2.41 6.59 -25.82
CA PHE A 50 3.83 6.34 -26.05
C PHE A 50 4.71 7.16 -25.10
N ASP A 51 4.43 8.44 -24.94
CA ASP A 51 5.16 9.34 -24.03
C ASP A 51 5.07 8.86 -22.57
N LEU A 52 3.87 8.51 -22.10
CA LEU A 52 3.67 7.95 -20.77
C LEU A 52 4.41 6.62 -20.57
N LEU A 53 4.41 5.75 -21.60
CA LEU A 53 5.12 4.48 -21.52
C LEU A 53 6.63 4.70 -21.41
N MET A 54 7.20 5.53 -22.29
CA MET A 54 8.65 5.73 -22.39
C MET A 54 9.18 6.60 -21.26
N ASN A 55 8.55 7.73 -20.97
CA ASN A 55 9.08 8.73 -20.06
C ASN A 55 8.59 8.55 -18.60
N VAL A 56 7.48 7.83 -18.38
CA VAL A 56 6.98 7.59 -17.03
C VAL A 56 7.16 6.13 -16.63
N CYS A 57 6.60 5.17 -17.39
CA CYS A 57 6.63 3.77 -16.97
C CYS A 57 8.05 3.21 -16.94
N PHE A 58 8.84 3.38 -18.00
CA PHE A 58 10.22 2.90 -18.03
C PHE A 58 11.11 3.62 -17.01
N TYR A 59 10.90 4.91 -16.81
CA TYR A 59 11.60 5.67 -15.78
C TYR A 59 11.30 5.11 -14.37
N LEU A 60 10.02 4.90 -14.04
CA LEU A 60 9.64 4.30 -12.75
C LEU A 60 10.17 2.87 -12.58
N MET A 61 10.19 2.08 -13.66
CA MET A 61 10.79 0.74 -13.64
C MET A 61 12.29 0.80 -13.32
N ALA A 62 13.03 1.70 -13.94
CA ALA A 62 14.46 1.88 -13.67
C ALA A 62 14.70 2.28 -12.20
N VAL A 63 13.92 3.24 -11.68
CA VAL A 63 13.97 3.64 -10.26
C VAL A 63 13.62 2.48 -9.34
N ALA A 64 12.61 1.68 -9.67
CA ALA A 64 12.22 0.50 -8.87
C ALA A 64 13.33 -0.56 -8.82
N VAL A 65 14.05 -0.79 -9.92
CA VAL A 65 15.20 -1.71 -9.95
C VAL A 65 16.33 -1.20 -9.06
N LEU A 66 16.67 0.10 -9.15
CA LEU A 66 17.71 0.71 -8.30
C LEU A 66 17.30 0.68 -6.82
N ALA A 67 16.06 1.03 -6.50
CA ALA A 67 15.53 0.99 -5.14
C ALA A 67 15.52 -0.44 -4.59
N GLY A 68 15.15 -1.44 -5.41
CA GLY A 68 15.20 -2.86 -5.05
C GLY A 68 16.62 -3.33 -4.77
N GLY A 69 17.59 -2.96 -5.61
CA GLY A 69 19.01 -3.25 -5.37
C GLY A 69 19.53 -2.63 -4.08
N LEU A 70 19.21 -1.36 -3.82
CA LEU A 70 19.58 -0.68 -2.57
C LEU A 70 18.92 -1.34 -1.35
N SER A 71 17.65 -1.73 -1.47
CA SER A 71 16.92 -2.47 -0.45
C SER A 71 17.60 -3.79 -0.11
N ALA A 72 18.04 -4.55 -1.11
CA ALA A 72 18.76 -5.81 -0.93
C ALA A 72 20.09 -5.60 -0.18
N ILE A 73 20.86 -4.57 -0.55
CA ILE A 73 22.09 -4.20 0.15
C ILE A 73 21.80 -3.84 1.61
N PHE A 74 20.80 -3.01 1.87
CA PHE A 74 20.45 -2.62 3.24
C PHE A 74 19.98 -3.81 4.08
N SER A 75 19.34 -4.79 3.46
CA SER A 75 18.95 -6.03 4.11
C SER A 75 20.17 -6.87 4.50
N GLU A 76 21.09 -7.07 3.57
CA GLU A 76 22.31 -7.87 3.76
C GLU A 76 23.20 -7.29 4.88
N PHE A 77 23.40 -6.00 4.89
CA PHE A 77 24.21 -5.31 5.92
C PHE A 77 23.47 -5.03 7.23
N GLY A 78 22.25 -5.54 7.40
CA GLY A 78 21.49 -5.40 8.65
C GLY A 78 20.95 -3.99 8.94
N VAL A 79 21.04 -3.06 7.99
CA VAL A 79 20.50 -1.70 8.14
C VAL A 79 18.99 -1.75 8.39
N ILE A 80 18.29 -2.64 7.70
CA ILE A 80 16.85 -2.86 7.89
C ILE A 80 16.54 -3.30 9.32
N ALA A 81 17.34 -4.20 9.90
CA ALA A 81 17.16 -4.66 11.28
C ALA A 81 17.38 -3.51 12.29
N LEU A 82 18.37 -2.65 12.04
CA LEU A 82 18.62 -1.46 12.86
C LEU A 82 17.44 -0.47 12.81
N VAL A 83 16.97 -0.13 11.62
CA VAL A 83 15.80 0.74 11.42
C VAL A 83 14.55 0.15 12.08
N ASN A 84 14.33 -1.16 11.90
CA ASN A 84 13.22 -1.85 12.52
C ASN A 84 13.27 -1.78 14.06
N LYS A 85 14.46 -1.94 14.67
CA LYS A 85 14.65 -1.83 16.12
C LYS A 85 14.29 -0.44 16.67
N ILE A 86 14.57 0.62 15.90
CA ILE A 86 14.20 1.99 16.26
C ILE A 86 12.70 2.20 16.10
N LEU A 87 12.15 1.82 14.94
CA LEU A 87 10.74 2.02 14.62
C LEU A 87 9.82 1.22 15.55
N SER A 88 10.21 0.00 15.95
CA SER A 88 9.39 -0.85 16.81
C SER A 88 9.05 -0.18 18.16
N LYS A 89 9.98 0.59 18.72
CA LYS A 89 9.76 1.35 19.95
C LYS A 89 8.75 2.49 19.79
N LEU A 90 8.65 3.04 18.58
CA LEU A 90 7.76 4.16 18.26
C LEU A 90 6.34 3.71 17.89
N MET A 91 6.15 2.44 17.52
CA MET A 91 4.84 1.93 17.07
C MET A 91 3.79 1.99 18.18
N GLY A 92 4.15 1.64 19.42
CA GLY A 92 3.24 1.71 20.56
C GLY A 92 2.71 3.11 20.83
N PRO A 93 3.58 4.07 21.21
CA PRO A 93 3.15 5.40 21.60
C PRO A 93 2.53 6.21 20.45
N ILE A 94 3.01 6.04 19.21
CA ILE A 94 2.54 6.83 18.08
C ILE A 94 1.28 6.24 17.48
N TYR A 95 1.24 4.92 17.23
CA TYR A 95 0.18 4.27 16.45
C TYR A 95 -0.74 3.36 17.27
N ASP A 96 -0.43 3.07 18.53
CA ASP A 96 -1.15 2.07 19.34
C ASP A 96 -1.13 0.67 18.69
N LEU A 97 -0.01 0.35 18.05
CA LEU A 97 0.26 -0.91 17.38
C LEU A 97 1.48 -1.60 18.04
N PRO A 98 1.54 -2.95 18.02
CA PRO A 98 2.71 -3.66 18.53
C PRO A 98 3.95 -3.36 17.69
N GLY A 99 5.15 -3.50 18.30
CA GLY A 99 6.41 -3.26 17.61
C GLY A 99 6.60 -4.07 16.32
N ALA A 100 5.98 -5.24 16.21
CA ALA A 100 5.98 -6.06 14.99
C ALA A 100 5.40 -5.32 13.76
N SER A 101 4.54 -4.32 13.95
CA SER A 101 3.99 -3.52 12.85
C SER A 101 5.05 -2.75 12.07
N SER A 102 6.20 -2.44 12.68
CA SER A 102 7.31 -1.77 12.00
C SER A 102 7.89 -2.59 10.84
N LEU A 103 7.87 -3.93 10.95
CA LEU A 103 8.25 -4.82 9.84
C LEU A 103 7.31 -4.64 8.64
N GLY A 104 6.00 -4.54 8.90
CA GLY A 104 5.02 -4.31 7.85
C GLY A 104 5.21 -2.96 7.17
N VAL A 105 5.42 -1.89 7.95
CA VAL A 105 5.69 -0.55 7.42
C VAL A 105 6.95 -0.54 6.56
N LEU A 106 8.03 -1.12 7.07
CA LEU A 106 9.32 -1.14 6.39
C LEU A 106 9.26 -1.96 5.09
N SER A 107 8.59 -3.11 5.13
CA SER A 107 8.37 -3.94 3.94
C SER A 107 7.57 -3.19 2.86
N CYS A 108 6.52 -2.47 3.23
CA CYS A 108 5.75 -1.65 2.29
C CYS A 108 6.56 -0.46 1.76
N PHE A 109 7.33 0.20 2.61
CA PHE A 109 8.18 1.33 2.22
C PHE A 109 9.23 0.93 1.17
N MET A 110 9.82 -0.24 1.32
CA MET A 110 10.87 -0.77 0.44
C MET A 110 10.33 -1.50 -0.79
N SER A 111 9.07 -1.93 -0.76
CA SER A 111 8.43 -2.73 -1.80
C SER A 111 7.13 -2.04 -2.24
N ASP A 112 5.97 -2.64 -1.92
CA ASP A 112 4.67 -2.15 -2.31
C ASP A 112 3.60 -2.57 -1.29
N ASN A 113 2.39 -2.00 -1.42
CA ASN A 113 1.22 -2.28 -0.58
C ASN A 113 0.91 -3.78 -0.38
N PRO A 114 1.03 -4.68 -1.39
CA PRO A 114 0.79 -6.11 -1.19
C PRO A 114 1.67 -6.75 -0.11
N ALA A 115 2.83 -6.19 0.21
CA ALA A 115 3.73 -6.72 1.23
C ALA A 115 3.04 -6.83 2.60
N ILE A 116 2.25 -5.82 3.01
CA ILE A 116 1.53 -5.87 4.29
C ILE A 116 0.42 -6.92 4.29
N LEU A 117 -0.22 -7.16 3.16
CA LEU A 117 -1.26 -8.17 3.04
C LEU A 117 -0.67 -9.59 3.13
N THR A 118 0.52 -9.80 2.57
CA THR A 118 1.25 -11.06 2.68
C THR A 118 1.64 -11.32 4.13
N LEU A 119 2.21 -10.34 4.81
CA LEU A 119 2.53 -10.43 6.24
C LEU A 119 1.29 -10.64 7.10
N ALA A 120 0.19 -9.94 6.79
CA ALA A 120 -1.07 -10.08 7.51
C ALA A 120 -1.74 -11.46 7.34
N ARG A 121 -1.31 -12.28 6.40
CA ARG A 121 -1.74 -13.68 6.20
C ARG A 121 -0.86 -14.69 6.93
N ASP A 122 0.38 -14.30 7.29
CA ASP A 122 1.29 -15.17 8.03
C ASP A 122 0.83 -15.33 9.48
N ASP A 123 0.54 -16.54 9.90
CA ASP A 123 0.07 -16.83 11.25
C ASP A 123 1.10 -16.47 12.33
N ASN A 124 2.40 -16.61 12.04
CA ASN A 124 3.46 -16.22 12.98
C ASN A 124 3.53 -14.71 13.18
N PHE A 125 3.18 -13.93 12.17
CA PHE A 125 3.12 -12.48 12.25
C PHE A 125 1.82 -12.01 12.94
N ARG A 126 0.69 -12.63 12.60
CA ARG A 126 -0.63 -12.28 13.14
C ARG A 126 -0.73 -12.45 14.65
N MET A 127 -0.01 -13.39 15.23
CA MET A 127 -0.05 -13.67 16.67
C MET A 127 0.36 -12.47 17.57
N TYR A 128 1.04 -11.49 17.01
CA TYR A 128 1.44 -10.26 17.72
C TYR A 128 0.34 -9.22 17.79
N PHE A 129 -0.78 -9.41 17.08
CA PHE A 129 -1.81 -8.39 16.90
C PHE A 129 -3.12 -8.82 17.55
N LYS A 130 -3.82 -7.83 18.05
CA LYS A 130 -5.23 -7.95 18.42
C LYS A 130 -6.13 -7.79 17.20
N LYS A 131 -7.33 -8.36 17.23
CA LYS A 131 -8.28 -8.30 16.08
C LYS A 131 -8.52 -6.86 15.60
N TYR A 132 -8.66 -5.90 16.53
CA TYR A 132 -8.88 -4.49 16.17
C TYR A 132 -7.68 -3.80 15.53
N GLN A 133 -6.47 -4.36 15.70
CA GLN A 133 -5.23 -3.78 15.16
C GLN A 133 -4.96 -4.17 13.70
N MET A 134 -5.51 -5.29 13.23
CA MET A 134 -5.26 -5.78 11.87
C MET A 134 -5.71 -4.81 10.77
N PRO A 135 -6.92 -4.22 10.80
CA PRO A 135 -7.30 -3.21 9.81
C PRO A 135 -6.43 -1.96 9.86
N ALA A 136 -6.00 -1.57 11.06
CA ALA A 136 -5.11 -0.42 11.25
C ALA A 136 -3.71 -0.68 10.69
N LEU A 137 -3.20 -1.91 10.79
CA LEU A 137 -1.94 -2.34 10.22
C LEU A 137 -1.95 -2.24 8.68
N THR A 138 -3.01 -2.71 8.04
CA THR A 138 -3.13 -2.62 6.57
C THR A 138 -3.21 -1.17 6.11
N ASN A 139 -3.95 -0.32 6.82
CA ASN A 139 -4.01 1.11 6.56
C ASN A 139 -2.63 1.79 6.70
N LEU A 140 -1.88 1.43 7.76
CA LEU A 140 -0.52 1.95 7.97
C LEU A 140 0.42 1.52 6.84
N GLY A 141 0.37 0.25 6.42
CA GLY A 141 1.17 -0.24 5.29
C GLY A 141 0.86 0.51 3.99
N THR A 142 -0.40 0.79 3.71
CA THR A 142 -0.81 1.55 2.53
C THR A 142 -0.26 2.99 2.53
N ALA A 143 -0.16 3.62 3.70
CA ALA A 143 0.39 4.99 3.80
C ALA A 143 1.87 5.09 3.42
N PHE A 144 2.61 3.98 3.54
CA PHE A 144 4.04 3.90 3.23
C PHE A 144 4.37 3.06 2.01
N GLY A 145 3.35 2.53 1.31
CA GLY A 145 3.56 1.71 0.11
C GLY A 145 4.32 2.45 -0.97
N MET A 146 5.30 1.77 -1.57
CA MET A 146 6.21 2.33 -2.59
C MET A 146 7.00 3.56 -2.11
N GLY A 147 7.16 3.76 -0.80
CA GLY A 147 7.76 4.97 -0.24
C GLY A 147 9.18 5.23 -0.76
N LEU A 148 10.02 4.20 -0.83
CA LEU A 148 11.39 4.32 -1.35
C LEU A 148 11.39 4.72 -2.83
N ILE A 149 10.55 4.11 -3.65
CA ILE A 149 10.42 4.41 -5.07
C ILE A 149 9.92 5.86 -5.25
N THR A 150 8.90 6.25 -4.49
CA THR A 150 8.33 7.60 -4.56
C THR A 150 9.35 8.67 -4.17
N VAL A 151 10.06 8.48 -3.06
CA VAL A 151 11.09 9.41 -2.59
C VAL A 151 12.23 9.53 -3.59
N THR A 152 12.76 8.40 -4.07
CA THR A 152 13.86 8.40 -5.05
C THR A 152 13.43 8.98 -6.40
N SER A 153 12.21 8.72 -6.85
CA SER A 153 11.67 9.33 -8.08
C SER A 153 11.54 10.85 -7.95
N MET A 154 11.03 11.34 -6.81
CA MET A 154 10.95 12.80 -6.57
C MET A 154 12.32 13.45 -6.53
N MET A 155 13.30 12.81 -5.89
CA MET A 155 14.68 13.33 -5.85
C MET A 155 15.36 13.39 -7.21
N ALA A 156 14.98 12.49 -8.12
CA ALA A 156 15.53 12.42 -9.47
C ALA A 156 14.87 13.40 -10.46
N LEU A 157 13.77 14.06 -10.10
CA LEU A 157 13.16 15.08 -10.94
C LEU A 157 14.08 16.30 -11.09
N PRO A 158 14.23 16.87 -12.31
CA PRO A 158 15.04 18.06 -12.58
C PRO A 158 14.31 19.34 -12.12
N VAL A 159 13.91 19.39 -10.85
CA VAL A 159 13.20 20.51 -10.24
C VAL A 159 14.02 21.04 -9.08
N GLU A 160 14.08 22.37 -8.95
CA GLU A 160 14.69 22.99 -7.78
C GLU A 160 14.03 22.50 -6.50
N ASP A 161 14.83 22.21 -5.47
CA ASP A 161 14.36 21.73 -4.17
C ASP A 161 13.66 20.34 -4.17
N SER A 162 13.89 19.49 -5.17
CA SER A 162 13.31 18.13 -5.26
C SER A 162 13.53 17.30 -3.98
N LEU A 163 14.70 17.41 -3.35
CA LEU A 163 14.98 16.77 -2.07
C LEU A 163 14.09 17.30 -0.93
N LYS A 164 13.90 18.62 -0.85
CA LYS A 164 13.02 19.23 0.16
C LYS A 164 11.56 18.78 -0.05
N ALA A 165 11.12 18.75 -1.30
CA ALA A 165 9.78 18.27 -1.64
C ALA A 165 9.58 16.80 -1.23
N ALA A 166 10.57 15.94 -1.47
CA ALA A 166 10.53 14.53 -1.06
C ALA A 166 10.44 14.38 0.47
N ILE A 167 11.24 15.16 1.22
CA ILE A 167 11.21 15.16 2.70
C ILE A 167 9.85 15.64 3.22
N VAL A 168 9.32 16.75 2.69
CA VAL A 168 8.00 17.27 3.08
C VAL A 168 6.90 16.26 2.78
N GLY A 169 6.95 15.61 1.62
CA GLY A 169 6.02 14.52 1.26
C GLY A 169 6.06 13.35 2.25
N LEU A 170 7.27 12.92 2.64
CA LEU A 170 7.45 11.86 3.63
C LEU A 170 6.93 12.27 5.02
N MET A 171 7.20 13.50 5.45
CA MET A 171 6.63 14.03 6.70
C MET A 171 5.10 14.08 6.64
N GLY A 172 4.53 14.50 5.52
CA GLY A 172 3.08 14.47 5.28
C GLY A 172 2.50 13.05 5.39
N ALA A 173 3.17 12.05 4.81
CA ALA A 173 2.77 10.65 4.92
C ALA A 173 2.80 10.16 6.38
N VAL A 174 3.84 10.53 7.16
CA VAL A 174 3.91 10.20 8.58
C VAL A 174 2.76 10.84 9.36
N CYS A 175 2.55 12.15 9.21
CA CYS A 175 1.47 12.86 9.90
C CYS A 175 0.08 12.32 9.52
N GLY A 176 -0.16 12.12 8.23
CA GLY A 176 -1.41 11.56 7.71
C GLY A 176 -1.67 10.14 8.20
N SER A 177 -0.63 9.30 8.26
CA SER A 177 -0.75 7.94 8.76
C SER A 177 -1.07 7.90 10.26
N ILE A 178 -0.49 8.79 11.06
CA ILE A 178 -0.81 8.88 12.51
C ILE A 178 -2.30 9.15 12.71
N VAL A 179 -2.82 10.16 12.01
CA VAL A 179 -4.24 10.53 12.10
C VAL A 179 -5.14 9.38 11.63
N SER A 180 -4.84 8.84 10.44
CA SER A 180 -5.63 7.77 9.81
C SER A 180 -5.67 6.51 10.67
N VAL A 181 -4.51 6.02 11.12
CA VAL A 181 -4.39 4.81 11.94
C VAL A 181 -5.06 4.99 13.31
N ARG A 182 -4.88 6.13 13.97
CA ARG A 182 -5.53 6.42 15.25
C ARG A 182 -7.06 6.47 15.13
N LEU A 183 -7.58 7.07 14.06
CA LEU A 183 -9.02 7.08 13.78
C LEU A 183 -9.55 5.67 13.49
N MET A 184 -8.80 4.89 12.70
CA MET A 184 -9.14 3.49 12.41
C MET A 184 -9.20 2.67 13.69
N ILE A 185 -8.18 2.73 14.54
CA ILE A 185 -8.13 2.01 15.82
C ILE A 185 -9.30 2.38 16.74
N ARG A 186 -9.66 3.66 16.82
CA ARG A 186 -10.83 4.08 17.62
C ARG A 186 -12.12 3.41 17.15
N LYS A 187 -12.33 3.32 15.83
CA LYS A 187 -13.50 2.68 15.24
C LYS A 187 -13.46 1.16 15.43
N THR A 188 -12.32 0.53 15.17
CA THR A 188 -12.16 -0.94 15.25
C THR A 188 -12.21 -1.44 16.68
N LYS A 189 -11.69 -0.70 17.67
CA LYS A 189 -11.87 -1.02 19.09
C LYS A 189 -13.35 -1.08 19.50
N LYS A 190 -14.17 -0.17 18.96
CA LYS A 190 -15.62 -0.18 19.23
C LYS A 190 -16.32 -1.38 18.62
N TYR A 191 -15.80 -1.91 17.49
CA TYR A 191 -16.40 -3.01 16.76
C TYR A 191 -15.94 -4.39 17.26
N TYR A 192 -14.64 -4.58 17.48
CA TYR A 192 -14.03 -5.88 17.85
C TYR A 192 -13.72 -6.03 19.33
N GLY A 193 -13.91 -5.00 20.17
CA GLY A 193 -13.42 -5.01 21.55
C GLY A 193 -11.90 -4.84 21.64
N THR A 194 -11.37 -4.88 22.87
CA THR A 194 -9.94 -4.58 23.13
C THR A 194 -9.09 -5.79 23.48
N GLU A 195 -9.70 -6.95 23.77
CA GLU A 195 -8.98 -8.10 24.33
C GLU A 195 -8.80 -9.28 23.37
N GLU A 196 -9.60 -9.36 22.31
CA GLU A 196 -9.53 -10.50 21.41
C GLU A 196 -8.24 -10.48 20.56
N MET A 197 -7.43 -11.53 20.75
CA MET A 197 -6.29 -11.81 19.88
C MET A 197 -6.75 -12.38 18.54
N VAL A 198 -5.93 -12.25 17.50
CA VAL A 198 -6.20 -12.87 16.21
C VAL A 198 -6.08 -14.39 16.37
N GLU A 199 -7.07 -15.13 15.94
CA GLU A 199 -7.04 -16.59 15.91
C GLU A 199 -6.00 -17.07 14.90
N THR A 200 -5.08 -17.92 15.35
CA THR A 200 -4.03 -18.53 14.51
C THR A 200 -4.15 -20.05 14.59
N ASN A 201 -4.05 -20.70 13.45
CA ASN A 201 -4.17 -22.17 13.36
C ASN A 201 -2.89 -22.92 13.75
N SER A 202 -1.78 -22.21 14.05
CA SER A 202 -0.50 -22.84 14.35
C SER A 202 0.12 -22.30 15.63
N VAL A 203 0.22 -23.18 16.64
CA VAL A 203 1.11 -22.99 17.79
C VAL A 203 2.51 -23.42 17.37
N LYS A 204 3.18 -22.65 16.52
CA LYS A 204 4.61 -22.85 16.24
C LYS A 204 5.43 -21.97 17.19
N ALA A 205 6.49 -22.55 17.76
CA ALA A 205 7.40 -21.85 18.66
C ALA A 205 7.90 -20.54 18.04
N ILE A 206 7.76 -19.45 18.77
CA ILE A 206 8.20 -18.11 18.36
C ILE A 206 9.71 -18.14 18.10
N PRO A 207 10.20 -17.82 16.89
CA PRO A 207 11.63 -17.70 16.62
C PRO A 207 12.26 -16.70 17.59
N ALA A 208 13.45 -17.03 18.11
CA ALA A 208 14.12 -16.23 19.16
C ALA A 208 14.32 -14.74 18.79
N GLY A 209 14.51 -14.41 17.51
CA GLY A 209 14.64 -13.03 17.01
C GLY A 209 13.37 -12.18 17.15
N PHE A 210 12.18 -12.79 17.23
CA PHE A 210 10.92 -12.07 17.40
C PHE A 210 10.54 -11.83 18.89
N ARG A 211 11.20 -12.48 19.83
CA ARG A 211 10.96 -12.25 21.27
C ARG A 211 11.24 -10.81 21.68
N GLN A 212 12.32 -10.22 21.15
CA GLN A 212 12.70 -8.83 21.47
C GLN A 212 11.68 -7.79 20.97
N VAL A 213 10.89 -8.11 19.96
CA VAL A 213 9.87 -7.20 19.38
C VAL A 213 8.59 -7.17 20.22
N ARG A 214 8.40 -8.15 21.11
CA ARG A 214 7.20 -8.26 21.97
C ARG A 214 7.33 -7.44 23.27
N GLU A 215 8.55 -7.25 23.75
CA GLU A 215 8.85 -6.63 25.06
C GLU A 215 9.29 -5.15 24.94
N GLY A 216 9.39 -4.61 23.74
CA GLY A 216 9.62 -3.18 23.44
C GLY A 216 8.35 -2.49 23.04
#